data_b7e1636b0d8b8bcc39e8ca9aa042e048
#
_entry.id   b7e1636b0d8b8bcc39e8ca9aa042e048
#
_cell.length_a   1.000
_cell.length_b   1.000
_cell.length_c   1.000
_cell.angle_alpha   90.00
_cell.angle_beta   90.00
_cell.angle_gamma   90.00
#
_symmetry.space_group_name_H-M   'P 1'
#
loop_
_entity.id
_entity.type
_entity.pdbx_description
1 polymer ?
#
loop_
_entity_poly.entity_id
_entity_poly.type
_entity_poly.pdbx_seq_one_letter_code
_entity_poly.pdbx_strand_id
1 'polypeptide(L)'
;MGGTEAAATSSFILRNHHPGDMGWIVYRHGALYNKEYGWNERFEALVARVTADFIDYYDPKYERCWIAERDGEFLGCVMLVKDRESEDNAARLRLLLVEPSARGVGLGRALIRQCTKFARDVGYSRIRLWTNSILNSARYLYGKEGYKLIKTEDHELLGFKLTGENWEMML
;
A
#
# COMPACT_ATOMS: atom_id res chain seq x y z
N MET A 1 42.54 -3.42 18.71
CA MET A 1 41.41 -4.34 18.76
C MET A 1 40.22 -3.58 18.21
N GLY A 2 39.94 -3.72 16.91
CA GLY A 2 38.82 -3.08 16.24
C GLY A 2 37.62 -4.03 16.29
N GLY A 3 36.65 -3.73 17.12
CA GLY A 3 35.35 -4.36 17.06
C GLY A 3 34.58 -3.75 15.90
N THR A 4 34.41 -4.49 14.80
CA THR A 4 33.43 -4.18 13.78
C THR A 4 32.07 -4.44 14.38
N GLU A 5 31.38 -3.38 14.84
CA GLU A 5 29.94 -3.43 15.03
C GLU A 5 29.32 -3.75 13.68
N ALA A 6 28.86 -4.99 13.53
CA ALA A 6 27.98 -5.35 12.44
C ALA A 6 26.71 -4.50 12.61
N ALA A 7 26.47 -3.59 11.67
CA ALA A 7 25.22 -2.84 11.62
C ALA A 7 24.08 -3.86 11.65
N ALA A 8 23.27 -3.82 12.72
CA ALA A 8 22.09 -4.63 12.83
C ALA A 8 21.17 -4.29 11.65
N THR A 9 21.10 -5.18 10.66
CA THR A 9 20.10 -5.08 9.58
C THR A 9 18.74 -5.15 10.26
N SER A 10 17.97 -4.04 10.22
CA SER A 10 16.62 -4.01 10.78
C SER A 10 15.77 -4.99 9.96
N SER A 11 15.63 -6.20 10.47
CA SER A 11 14.81 -7.22 9.85
C SER A 11 13.34 -6.97 10.17
N PHE A 12 12.48 -7.07 9.17
CA PHE A 12 11.04 -7.10 9.32
C PHE A 12 10.48 -8.38 8.71
N ILE A 13 9.29 -8.77 9.12
CA ILE A 13 8.54 -9.85 8.51
C ILE A 13 7.29 -9.31 7.83
N LEU A 14 6.86 -9.99 6.77
CA LEU A 14 5.58 -9.75 6.12
C LEU A 14 4.67 -10.93 6.46
N ARG A 15 3.56 -10.66 7.10
CA ARG A 15 2.57 -11.68 7.46
C ARG A 15 1.20 -11.37 6.89
N ASN A 16 0.35 -12.38 6.80
CA ASN A 16 -1.06 -12.21 6.44
C ASN A 16 -1.80 -11.42 7.54
N HIS A 17 -2.90 -10.77 7.16
CA HIS A 17 -3.74 -10.04 8.10
C HIS A 17 -4.41 -10.95 9.13
N HIS A 18 -4.67 -10.38 10.30
CA HIS A 18 -5.42 -10.99 11.40
C HIS A 18 -6.55 -10.06 11.84
N PRO A 19 -7.57 -10.56 12.57
CA PRO A 19 -8.54 -9.68 13.22
C PRO A 19 -7.88 -8.57 14.03
N GLY A 20 -8.34 -7.34 13.86
CA GLY A 20 -7.77 -6.14 14.46
C GLY A 20 -6.86 -5.34 13.51
N ASP A 21 -6.23 -5.98 12.52
CA ASP A 21 -5.33 -5.29 11.60
C ASP A 21 -6.04 -4.24 10.73
N MET A 22 -7.27 -4.51 10.30
CA MET A 22 -8.04 -3.54 9.50
C MET A 22 -8.30 -2.26 10.28
N GLY A 23 -8.65 -2.35 11.55
CA GLY A 23 -8.80 -1.19 12.41
C GLY A 23 -7.49 -0.42 12.58
N TRP A 24 -6.39 -1.11 12.72
CA TRP A 24 -5.06 -0.51 12.79
C TRP A 24 -4.70 0.23 11.49
N ILE A 25 -4.96 -0.37 10.34
CA ILE A 25 -4.73 0.24 9.02
C ILE A 25 -5.53 1.54 8.89
N VAL A 26 -6.81 1.53 9.25
CA VAL A 26 -7.67 2.72 9.22
C VAL A 26 -7.12 3.82 10.11
N TYR A 27 -6.81 3.49 11.36
CA TYR A 27 -6.26 4.45 12.32
C TYR A 27 -4.96 5.07 11.81
N ARG A 28 -4.01 4.25 11.36
CA ARG A 28 -2.71 4.76 10.93
C ARG A 28 -2.77 5.59 9.66
N HIS A 29 -3.60 5.20 8.69
CA HIS A 29 -3.82 6.04 7.52
C HIS A 29 -4.41 7.39 7.89
N GLY A 30 -5.48 7.42 8.67
CA GLY A 30 -6.12 8.65 9.08
C GLY A 30 -5.17 9.58 9.86
N ALA A 31 -4.52 9.06 10.88
CA ALA A 31 -3.63 9.86 11.74
C ALA A 31 -2.37 10.33 11.01
N LEU A 32 -1.70 9.44 10.29
CA LEU A 32 -0.42 9.74 9.64
C LEU A 32 -0.58 10.73 8.48
N TYR A 33 -1.56 10.51 7.61
CA TYR A 33 -1.77 11.37 6.45
C TYR A 33 -2.34 12.74 6.84
N ASN A 34 -3.13 12.81 7.92
CA ASN A 34 -3.52 14.10 8.49
C ASN A 34 -2.28 14.87 8.99
N LYS A 35 -1.40 14.20 9.73
CA LYS A 35 -0.19 14.82 10.26
C LYS A 35 0.76 15.30 9.16
N GLU A 36 0.96 14.50 8.12
CA GLU A 36 1.95 14.77 7.07
C GLU A 36 1.40 15.65 5.94
N TYR A 37 0.11 15.53 5.59
CA TYR A 37 -0.49 16.19 4.42
C TYR A 37 -1.70 17.07 4.76
N GLY A 38 -2.20 17.05 5.97
CA GLY A 38 -3.40 17.79 6.36
C GLY A 38 -4.72 17.21 5.86
N TRP A 39 -4.72 15.96 5.39
CA TRP A 39 -5.94 15.32 4.89
C TRP A 39 -6.94 15.10 6.03
N ASN A 40 -8.21 15.38 5.76
CA ASN A 40 -9.26 15.31 6.77
C ASN A 40 -9.81 13.88 6.98
N GLU A 41 -10.82 13.75 7.84
CA GLU A 41 -11.45 12.47 8.18
C GLU A 41 -12.15 11.76 7.01
N ARG A 42 -12.35 12.42 5.89
CA ARG A 42 -12.85 11.77 4.65
C ARG A 42 -11.87 10.74 4.11
N PHE A 43 -10.58 10.96 4.29
CA PHE A 43 -9.57 9.97 3.96
C PHE A 43 -9.68 8.73 4.85
N GLU A 44 -9.87 8.92 6.14
CA GLU A 44 -10.13 7.81 7.09
C GLU A 44 -11.38 7.02 6.69
N ALA A 45 -12.46 7.70 6.34
CA ALA A 45 -13.70 7.07 5.87
C ALA A 45 -13.48 6.26 4.58
N LEU A 46 -12.68 6.78 3.65
CA LEU A 46 -12.32 6.07 2.41
C LEU A 46 -11.55 4.79 2.73
N VAL A 47 -10.56 4.87 3.60
CA VAL A 47 -9.77 3.71 4.02
C VAL A 47 -10.64 2.69 4.77
N ALA A 48 -11.55 3.16 5.61
CA ALA A 48 -12.50 2.30 6.32
C ALA A 48 -13.38 1.49 5.35
N ARG A 49 -13.88 2.13 4.28
CA ARG A 49 -14.65 1.42 3.23
C ARG A 49 -13.79 0.39 2.51
N VAL A 50 -12.57 0.73 2.15
CA VAL A 50 -11.65 -0.19 1.47
C VAL A 50 -11.35 -1.41 2.34
N THR A 51 -11.10 -1.22 3.64
CA THR A 51 -10.83 -2.32 4.56
C THR A 51 -12.05 -3.19 4.80
N ALA A 52 -13.24 -2.59 4.92
CA ALA A 52 -14.49 -3.33 5.05
C ALA A 52 -14.76 -4.18 3.79
N ASP A 53 -14.65 -3.59 2.61
CA ASP A 53 -14.82 -4.30 1.34
C ASP A 53 -13.82 -5.44 1.19
N PHE A 54 -12.58 -5.23 1.61
CA PHE A 54 -11.57 -6.29 1.58
C PHE A 54 -12.03 -7.52 2.37
N ILE A 55 -12.55 -7.34 3.57
CA ILE A 55 -13.03 -8.45 4.40
C ILE A 55 -14.30 -9.07 3.81
N ASP A 56 -15.26 -8.25 3.39
CA ASP A 56 -16.56 -8.71 2.89
C ASP A 56 -16.45 -9.52 1.59
N TYR A 57 -15.54 -9.15 0.71
CA TYR A 57 -15.34 -9.78 -0.60
C TYR A 57 -14.06 -10.62 -0.69
N TYR A 58 -13.40 -10.88 0.42
CA TYR A 58 -12.09 -11.55 0.44
C TYR A 58 -12.10 -12.91 -0.23
N ASP A 59 -11.29 -13.02 -1.27
CA ASP A 59 -11.01 -14.27 -1.96
C ASP A 59 -9.54 -14.67 -1.71
N PRO A 60 -9.27 -15.60 -0.77
CA PRO A 60 -7.90 -15.92 -0.37
C PRO A 60 -7.05 -16.53 -1.48
N LYS A 61 -7.66 -16.97 -2.58
CA LYS A 61 -6.94 -17.47 -3.76
C LYS A 61 -6.33 -16.32 -4.57
N TYR A 62 -7.01 -15.17 -4.64
CA TYR A 62 -6.65 -14.08 -5.54
C TYR A 62 -6.34 -12.76 -4.82
N GLU A 63 -6.58 -12.69 -3.53
CA GLU A 63 -6.43 -11.44 -2.77
C GLU A 63 -5.60 -11.66 -1.52
N ARG A 64 -4.88 -10.60 -1.10
CA ARG A 64 -4.04 -10.67 0.09
C ARG A 64 -3.85 -9.28 0.70
N CYS A 65 -3.75 -9.24 2.02
CA CYS A 65 -3.24 -8.10 2.75
C CYS A 65 -2.02 -8.54 3.55
N TRP A 66 -0.91 -7.81 3.39
CA TRP A 66 0.31 -8.05 4.15
C TRP A 66 0.50 -6.96 5.18
N ILE A 67 0.83 -7.39 6.38
CA ILE A 67 1.27 -6.54 7.48
C ILE A 67 2.76 -6.73 7.65
N ALA A 68 3.49 -5.63 7.65
CA ALA A 68 4.91 -5.63 7.99
C ALA A 68 5.07 -5.35 9.48
N GLU A 69 5.80 -6.19 10.18
CA GLU A 69 6.07 -6.02 11.61
C GLU A 69 7.49 -6.44 11.98
N ARG A 70 7.92 -5.95 13.12
CA ARG A 70 9.17 -6.32 13.79
C ARG A 70 8.89 -6.35 15.28
N ASP A 71 9.17 -7.50 15.91
CA ASP A 71 8.95 -7.69 17.35
C ASP A 71 7.54 -7.31 17.83
N GLY A 72 6.52 -7.61 17.00
CA GLY A 72 5.12 -7.27 17.27
C GLY A 72 4.74 -5.82 16.99
N GLU A 73 5.67 -4.99 16.54
CA GLU A 73 5.41 -3.59 16.17
C GLU A 73 4.97 -3.48 14.72
N PHE A 74 3.84 -2.80 14.46
CA PHE A 74 3.36 -2.51 13.12
C PHE A 74 4.29 -1.51 12.42
N LEU A 75 4.81 -1.88 11.27
CA LEU A 75 5.71 -1.04 10.47
C LEU A 75 5.08 -0.54 9.17
N GLY A 76 4.08 -1.22 8.66
CA GLY A 76 3.44 -0.87 7.41
C GLY A 76 2.50 -1.96 6.91
N CYS A 77 1.88 -1.68 5.78
CA CYS A 77 0.95 -2.61 5.15
C CYS A 77 0.84 -2.37 3.64
N VAL A 78 0.28 -3.35 2.95
CA VAL A 78 -0.18 -3.23 1.56
C VAL A 78 -1.26 -4.28 1.31
N MET A 79 -2.13 -3.99 0.36
CA MET A 79 -3.23 -4.85 -0.02
C MET A 79 -3.24 -5.06 -1.53
N LEU A 80 -3.51 -6.28 -1.97
CA LEU A 80 -3.78 -6.58 -3.37
C LEU A 80 -5.13 -7.27 -3.49
N VAL A 81 -6.00 -6.70 -4.32
CA VAL A 81 -7.36 -7.19 -4.54
C VAL A 81 -7.67 -7.30 -6.03
N LYS A 82 -8.72 -8.03 -6.39
CA LYS A 82 -9.26 -8.00 -7.77
C LYS A 82 -9.73 -6.59 -8.10
N ASP A 83 -9.45 -6.14 -9.31
CA ASP A 83 -10.07 -4.93 -9.83
C ASP A 83 -11.51 -5.26 -10.28
N ARG A 84 -12.48 -4.94 -9.42
CA ARG A 84 -13.89 -5.25 -9.66
C ARG A 84 -14.60 -4.20 -10.54
N GLU A 85 -13.91 -3.13 -10.90
CA GLU A 85 -14.42 -2.10 -11.78
C GLU A 85 -14.16 -2.39 -13.26
N SER A 86 -13.42 -3.46 -13.54
CA SER A 86 -13.07 -3.84 -14.91
C SER A 86 -13.22 -5.35 -15.11
N GLU A 87 -13.57 -5.74 -16.33
CA GLU A 87 -13.75 -7.15 -16.72
C GLU A 87 -12.41 -7.81 -17.12
N ASP A 88 -11.34 -7.02 -17.26
CA ASP A 88 -10.04 -7.57 -17.54
C ASP A 88 -9.43 -8.24 -16.27
N ASN A 89 -8.47 -9.12 -16.48
CA ASN A 89 -7.84 -9.87 -15.40
C ASN A 89 -6.80 -9.01 -14.65
N ALA A 90 -7.27 -7.92 -14.07
CA ALA A 90 -6.43 -6.96 -13.35
C ALA A 90 -6.55 -7.11 -11.83
N ALA A 91 -5.44 -6.88 -11.15
CA ALA A 91 -5.41 -6.64 -9.71
C ALA A 91 -5.29 -5.14 -9.42
N ARG A 92 -5.64 -4.77 -8.20
CA ARG A 92 -5.49 -3.41 -7.70
C ARG A 92 -4.64 -3.44 -6.42
N LEU A 93 -3.53 -2.71 -6.42
CA LEU A 93 -2.73 -2.45 -5.22
C LEU A 93 -3.39 -1.32 -4.44
N ARG A 94 -3.59 -1.52 -3.15
CA ARG A 94 -4.27 -0.55 -2.28
C ARG A 94 -3.56 -0.42 -0.95
N LEU A 95 -3.73 0.76 -0.32
CA LEU A 95 -3.38 1.03 1.06
C LEU A 95 -1.92 0.71 1.42
N LEU A 96 -0.98 1.08 0.54
CA LEU A 96 0.44 1.04 0.87
C LEU A 96 0.76 2.11 1.92
N LEU A 97 1.24 1.68 3.07
CA LEU A 97 1.69 2.56 4.13
C LEU A 97 2.99 2.04 4.73
N VAL A 98 3.93 2.95 4.96
CA VAL A 98 5.16 2.69 5.71
C VAL A 98 5.25 3.69 6.85
N GLU A 99 5.32 3.21 8.08
CA GLU A 99 5.49 4.05 9.26
C GLU A 99 6.78 4.87 9.15
N PRO A 100 6.79 6.13 9.64
CA PRO A 100 7.99 6.95 9.60
C PRO A 100 9.23 6.28 10.22
N SER A 101 9.05 5.51 11.28
CA SER A 101 10.13 4.77 11.96
C SER A 101 10.74 3.65 11.11
N ALA A 102 10.02 3.20 10.06
CA ALA A 102 10.45 2.13 9.18
C ALA A 102 10.87 2.60 7.78
N ARG A 103 11.00 3.90 7.58
CA ARG A 103 11.46 4.49 6.31
C ARG A 103 12.96 4.32 6.10
N GLY A 104 13.38 4.24 4.83
CA GLY A 104 14.80 4.16 4.46
C GLY A 104 15.43 2.78 4.59
N VAL A 105 14.66 1.73 4.89
CA VAL A 105 15.15 0.34 5.02
C VAL A 105 14.62 -0.60 3.93
N GLY A 106 14.00 -0.06 2.90
CA GLY A 106 13.50 -0.84 1.76
C GLY A 106 12.13 -1.50 1.98
N LEU A 107 11.39 -1.15 3.04
CA LEU A 107 10.10 -1.77 3.35
C LEU A 107 9.05 -1.48 2.27
N GLY A 108 8.92 -0.24 1.81
CA GLY A 108 7.96 0.12 0.75
C GLY A 108 8.17 -0.69 -0.53
N ARG A 109 9.42 -0.82 -0.94
CA ARG A 109 9.81 -1.66 -2.08
C ARG A 109 9.46 -3.12 -1.86
N ALA A 110 9.76 -3.65 -0.68
CA ALA A 110 9.46 -5.04 -0.34
C ALA A 110 7.94 -5.32 -0.40
N LEU A 111 7.12 -4.40 0.09
CA LEU A 111 5.66 -4.51 0.03
C LEU A 111 5.13 -4.51 -1.41
N ILE A 112 5.62 -3.59 -2.24
CA ILE A 112 5.23 -3.53 -3.66
C ILE A 112 5.65 -4.82 -4.39
N ARG A 113 6.86 -5.31 -4.17
CA ARG A 113 7.36 -6.56 -4.76
C ARG A 113 6.60 -7.78 -4.30
N GLN A 114 6.15 -7.80 -3.07
CA GLN A 114 5.29 -8.87 -2.56
C GLN A 114 3.95 -8.92 -3.33
N CYS A 115 3.35 -7.77 -3.59
CA CYS A 115 2.16 -7.67 -4.44
C CYS A 115 2.42 -8.20 -5.86
N THR A 116 3.51 -7.77 -6.48
CA THR A 116 3.90 -8.18 -7.84
C THR A 116 4.10 -9.69 -7.93
N LYS A 117 4.84 -10.26 -6.98
CA LYS A 117 5.06 -11.71 -6.93
C LYS A 117 3.76 -12.47 -6.81
N PHE A 118 2.93 -12.10 -5.84
CA PHE A 118 1.64 -12.75 -5.62
C PHE A 118 0.74 -12.64 -6.86
N ALA A 119 0.66 -11.46 -7.48
CA ALA A 119 -0.15 -11.24 -8.66
C ALA A 119 0.27 -12.14 -9.83
N ARG A 120 1.58 -12.29 -10.05
CA ARG A 120 2.10 -13.23 -11.05
C ARG A 120 1.78 -14.67 -10.71
N ASP A 121 1.99 -15.08 -9.48
CA ASP A 121 1.78 -16.46 -9.02
C ASP A 121 0.31 -16.90 -9.18
N VAL A 122 -0.65 -16.00 -9.00
CA VAL A 122 -2.08 -16.30 -9.12
C VAL A 122 -2.66 -16.03 -10.52
N GLY A 123 -1.87 -15.45 -11.42
CA GLY A 123 -2.22 -15.34 -12.84
C GLY A 123 -2.89 -14.04 -13.27
N TYR A 124 -2.75 -12.95 -12.52
CA TYR A 124 -3.19 -11.64 -13.01
C TYR A 124 -2.39 -11.18 -14.23
N SER A 125 -3.02 -10.43 -15.12
CA SER A 125 -2.35 -9.86 -16.32
C SER A 125 -1.69 -8.51 -16.04
N ARG A 126 -2.18 -7.78 -15.05
CA ARG A 126 -1.71 -6.44 -14.71
C ARG A 126 -2.10 -6.05 -13.28
N ILE A 127 -1.40 -5.03 -12.76
CA ILE A 127 -1.76 -4.37 -11.49
C ILE A 127 -2.02 -2.91 -11.78
N ARG A 128 -3.12 -2.37 -11.25
CA ARG A 128 -3.44 -0.96 -11.24
C ARG A 128 -3.37 -0.41 -9.82
N LEU A 129 -3.14 0.88 -9.71
CA LEU A 129 -3.25 1.61 -8.45
C LEU A 129 -3.68 3.04 -8.68
N TRP A 130 -4.25 3.65 -7.65
CA TRP A 130 -4.57 5.06 -7.60
C TRP A 130 -3.79 5.71 -6.46
N THR A 131 -3.23 6.87 -6.72
CA THR A 131 -2.46 7.65 -5.74
C THR A 131 -2.67 9.15 -5.96
N ASN A 132 -2.03 9.99 -5.19
CA ASN A 132 -2.04 11.43 -5.36
C ASN A 132 -0.64 11.95 -5.73
N SER A 133 -0.60 12.97 -6.57
CA SER A 133 0.66 13.51 -7.12
C SER A 133 1.64 14.03 -6.06
N ILE A 134 1.16 14.39 -4.87
CA ILE A 134 2.02 14.86 -3.78
C ILE A 134 2.76 13.73 -3.04
N LEU A 135 2.36 12.48 -3.22
CA LEU A 135 2.97 11.32 -2.57
C LEU A 135 4.25 10.91 -3.32
N ASN A 136 5.28 11.76 -3.24
CA ASN A 136 6.49 11.64 -4.06
C ASN A 136 7.27 10.34 -3.81
N SER A 137 7.39 9.90 -2.57
CA SER A 137 8.12 8.66 -2.24
C SER A 137 7.44 7.42 -2.83
N ALA A 138 6.11 7.34 -2.72
CA ALA A 138 5.34 6.23 -3.31
C ALA A 138 5.43 6.25 -4.84
N ARG A 139 5.26 7.42 -5.46
CA ARG A 139 5.38 7.59 -6.92
C ARG A 139 6.75 7.16 -7.44
N TYR A 140 7.81 7.53 -6.74
CA TYR A 140 9.17 7.12 -7.08
C TYR A 140 9.30 5.58 -7.06
N LEU A 141 8.80 4.94 -6.00
CA LEU A 141 8.82 3.48 -5.89
C LEU A 141 8.01 2.80 -6.99
N TYR A 142 6.81 3.30 -7.29
CA TYR A 142 6.00 2.74 -8.37
C TYR A 142 6.71 2.80 -9.71
N GLY A 143 7.31 3.94 -10.05
CA GLY A 143 8.08 4.08 -11.28
C GLY A 143 9.28 3.13 -11.35
N LYS A 144 10.00 2.97 -10.23
CA LYS A 144 11.15 2.04 -10.14
C LYS A 144 10.74 0.58 -10.26
N GLU A 145 9.57 0.21 -9.80
CA GLU A 145 9.07 -1.17 -9.88
C GLU A 145 8.32 -1.49 -11.18
N GLY A 146 8.26 -0.56 -12.11
CA GLY A 146 7.75 -0.79 -13.47
C GLY A 146 6.33 -0.30 -13.73
N TYR A 147 5.72 0.43 -12.80
CA TYR A 147 4.44 1.09 -13.01
C TYR A 147 4.60 2.32 -13.90
N LYS A 148 3.59 2.58 -14.73
CA LYS A 148 3.50 3.77 -15.59
C LYS A 148 2.26 4.56 -15.28
N LEU A 149 2.39 5.89 -15.23
CA LEU A 149 1.27 6.81 -15.11
C LEU A 149 0.42 6.75 -16.38
N ILE A 150 -0.87 6.43 -16.24
CA ILE A 150 -1.78 6.30 -17.38
C ILE A 150 -2.87 7.34 -17.42
N LYS A 151 -3.24 7.95 -16.29
CA LYS A 151 -4.29 8.96 -16.20
C LYS A 151 -4.12 9.84 -14.98
N THR A 152 -4.47 11.12 -15.10
CA THR A 152 -4.58 12.06 -13.98
C THR A 152 -5.98 12.64 -13.93
N GLU A 153 -6.45 12.99 -12.74
CA GLU A 153 -7.72 13.68 -12.53
C GLU A 153 -7.68 14.51 -11.25
N ASP A 154 -8.16 15.75 -11.33
CA ASP A 154 -8.23 16.63 -10.16
C ASP A 154 -9.45 16.27 -9.30
N HIS A 155 -9.29 16.40 -7.99
CA HIS A 155 -10.36 16.16 -7.03
C HIS A 155 -10.18 16.97 -5.75
N GLU A 156 -11.23 17.01 -4.93
CA GLU A 156 -11.25 17.67 -3.62
C GLU A 156 -11.74 16.74 -2.50
N LEU A 157 -11.55 15.42 -2.68
CA LEU A 157 -12.10 14.42 -1.77
C LEU A 157 -11.56 14.49 -0.33
N LEU A 158 -10.38 15.09 -0.13
CA LEU A 158 -9.64 15.06 1.12
C LEU A 158 -9.54 16.43 1.80
N GLY A 159 -10.39 17.37 1.40
CA GLY A 159 -10.54 18.69 2.00
C GLY A 159 -9.93 19.86 1.23
N PHE A 160 -9.15 19.59 0.18
CA PHE A 160 -8.56 20.59 -0.71
C PHE A 160 -8.26 19.99 -2.09
N LYS A 161 -7.84 20.85 -3.01
CA LYS A 161 -7.54 20.41 -4.40
C LYS A 161 -6.30 19.53 -4.43
N LEU A 162 -6.47 18.34 -5.04
CA LEU A 162 -5.42 17.36 -5.27
C LEU A 162 -5.49 16.84 -6.69
N THR A 163 -4.39 16.31 -7.19
CA THR A 163 -4.36 15.58 -8.46
C THR A 163 -4.21 14.09 -8.16
N GLY A 164 -5.25 13.33 -8.48
CA GLY A 164 -5.24 11.87 -8.45
C GLY A 164 -4.53 11.31 -9.67
N GLU A 165 -3.84 10.21 -9.50
CA GLU A 165 -3.08 9.53 -10.55
C GLU A 165 -3.43 8.05 -10.60
N ASN A 166 -3.70 7.55 -11.80
CA ASN A 166 -3.82 6.12 -12.05
C ASN A 166 -2.52 5.59 -12.67
N TRP A 167 -1.98 4.55 -12.09
CA TRP A 167 -0.77 3.88 -12.54
C TRP A 167 -1.06 2.43 -12.86
N GLU A 168 -0.33 1.86 -13.81
CA GLU A 168 -0.50 0.47 -14.24
C GLU A 168 0.84 -0.19 -14.52
N MET A 169 0.93 -1.48 -14.19
CA MET A 169 2.05 -2.34 -14.55
C MET A 169 1.53 -3.60 -15.21
N MET A 170 2.07 -3.94 -16.38
CA MET A 170 1.82 -5.23 -17.04
C MET A 170 2.70 -6.31 -16.41
N LEU A 171 2.13 -7.49 -16.17
CA LEU A 171 2.82 -8.60 -15.52
C LEU A 171 3.45 -9.59 -16.50
#